data_308271607b5f2d16c0425a2e8c6f8f66
#
_entry.id   308271607b5f2d16c0425a2e8c6f8f66
#
_cell.length_a   1.000
_cell.length_b   1.000
_cell.length_c   1.000
_cell.angle_alpha   90.00
_cell.angle_beta   90.00
_cell.angle_gamma   90.00
#
_symmetry.space_group_name_H-M   'P 1'
#
loop_
_entity.id
_entity.type
_entity.pdbx_description
1 polymer ?
#
loop_
_entity_poly.entity_id
_entity_poly.type
_entity_poly.pdbx_seq_one_letter_code
_entity_poly.pdbx_strand_id
1 'polypeptide(L)'
;MRRLISIILILVVFSSFSIVNAQEDQPDGPVYIVESGDSLWGIAAQFGISMEELAAKNGIADPGQLSIGARLVIPGFEGLSGVLTFETIPFGENIESLSNKFEISRDALLHLNRFTTPDDAYAGSQLIVTTPVGAPVGDGQIPSGGRVTLKAGQSLMELAITNGVSPWFLVNENHLRGTWDTLAGEQIYLSNDEVLNHSALPKELAQIEFTSFPLIQGHTLTFKIDAPDAISLAGQFHDRELNFTKTTDGSFVTLQGVHALLDPGAYPLSLNGLLSDGTPVSFYQRVLVEDGNYIYDPPLRVDSETTDIQNNETENQLWFDVVAPVTMEKYWNGVMQSPVPASLSNCFPSVFGNRRSYNQSGYFFFHTGLDFCGRPGVEIYAPAPGRVVFTGPLTVRGNATVIDHGWGVYSAYAHQTEFRVSKRDWVETGQLIGLVGETGRVTGPHLHWEIIVGGVQVDPMDWLSQEFP
;
A
#
# COMPACT_ATOMS: atom_id res chain seq x y z
N MET A 1 55.25 -25.57 -80.69
CA MET A 1 54.75 -24.45 -79.95
C MET A 1 54.12 -24.99 -78.65
N ARG A 2 54.89 -25.06 -77.58
CA ARG A 2 54.45 -25.54 -76.27
C ARG A 2 54.23 -24.31 -75.40
N ARG A 3 53.01 -24.07 -74.85
CA ARG A 3 52.72 -23.05 -73.91
C ARG A 3 52.87 -23.62 -72.49
N LEU A 4 53.81 -23.09 -71.75
CA LEU A 4 53.96 -23.34 -70.31
C LEU A 4 52.85 -22.56 -69.59
N ILE A 5 52.10 -23.24 -68.73
CA ILE A 5 51.14 -22.65 -67.80
C ILE A 5 51.85 -22.70 -66.42
N SER A 6 52.22 -21.53 -65.90
CA SER A 6 52.73 -21.40 -64.54
C SER A 6 51.57 -21.34 -63.53
N ILE A 7 51.52 -22.35 -62.65
CA ILE A 7 50.57 -22.39 -61.57
C ILE A 7 51.23 -21.66 -60.39
N ILE A 8 50.70 -20.49 -60.01
CA ILE A 8 51.07 -19.78 -58.80
C ILE A 8 50.24 -20.37 -57.65
N LEU A 9 50.91 -21.05 -56.71
CA LEU A 9 50.33 -21.59 -55.47
C LEU A 9 50.29 -20.47 -54.47
N ILE A 10 49.12 -19.90 -54.23
CA ILE A 10 48.90 -18.91 -53.10
C ILE A 10 48.69 -19.70 -51.82
N LEU A 11 49.70 -19.64 -50.93
CA LEU A 11 49.63 -20.20 -49.58
C LEU A 11 48.85 -19.21 -48.70
N VAL A 12 47.59 -19.50 -48.43
CA VAL A 12 46.76 -18.74 -47.45
C VAL A 12 47.12 -19.28 -46.08
N VAL A 13 47.88 -18.51 -45.31
CA VAL A 13 48.12 -18.76 -43.89
C VAL A 13 46.88 -18.32 -43.12
N PHE A 14 46.03 -19.27 -42.74
CA PHE A 14 45.01 -19.04 -41.72
C PHE A 14 45.66 -18.87 -40.35
N SER A 15 45.88 -17.64 -39.92
CA SER A 15 46.18 -17.35 -38.51
C SER A 15 44.86 -17.52 -37.76
N SER A 16 44.73 -18.62 -37.04
CA SER A 16 43.65 -18.85 -36.07
C SER A 16 43.84 -17.85 -34.93
N PHE A 17 43.13 -16.72 -35.01
CA PHE A 17 42.90 -15.90 -33.84
C PHE A 17 41.96 -16.70 -32.89
N SER A 18 42.57 -17.36 -31.91
CA SER A 18 41.82 -17.80 -30.73
C SER A 18 41.30 -16.53 -30.03
N ILE A 19 40.01 -16.25 -30.18
CA ILE A 19 39.34 -15.32 -29.29
C ILE A 19 39.36 -16.01 -27.92
N VAL A 20 40.34 -15.63 -27.08
CA VAL A 20 40.25 -15.90 -25.67
C VAL A 20 39.11 -15.03 -25.19
N ASN A 21 37.92 -15.61 -25.06
CA ASN A 21 36.90 -15.04 -24.19
C ASN A 21 37.56 -15.01 -22.85
N ALA A 22 38.01 -13.84 -22.38
CA ALA A 22 38.24 -13.59 -21.00
C ALA A 22 36.84 -13.76 -20.34
N GLN A 23 36.61 -14.95 -19.81
CA GLN A 23 35.53 -15.16 -18.86
C GLN A 23 35.89 -14.22 -17.71
N GLU A 24 35.25 -13.05 -17.61
CA GLU A 24 35.31 -12.25 -16.41
C GLU A 24 34.97 -13.20 -15.26
N ASP A 25 35.93 -13.44 -14.38
CA ASP A 25 35.69 -14.19 -13.15
C ASP A 25 34.52 -13.52 -12.47
N GLN A 26 33.38 -14.21 -12.47
CA GLN A 26 32.21 -13.71 -11.73
C GLN A 26 32.61 -13.56 -10.28
N PRO A 27 32.39 -12.42 -9.66
CA PRO A 27 32.74 -12.21 -8.28
C PRO A 27 32.08 -13.28 -7.40
N ASP A 28 32.85 -13.84 -6.47
CA ASP A 28 32.37 -14.81 -5.48
C ASP A 28 31.50 -14.11 -4.44
N GLY A 29 30.23 -13.84 -4.83
CA GLY A 29 29.21 -13.15 -4.06
C GLY A 29 28.51 -12.04 -4.84
N PRO A 30 27.37 -11.54 -4.33
CA PRO A 30 26.61 -10.44 -4.94
C PRO A 30 27.36 -9.11 -4.81
N VAL A 31 27.13 -8.22 -5.75
CA VAL A 31 27.85 -6.94 -5.88
C VAL A 31 26.91 -5.78 -5.51
N TYR A 32 27.34 -4.95 -4.58
CA TYR A 32 26.74 -3.66 -4.27
C TYR A 32 27.46 -2.56 -5.05
N ILE A 33 26.69 -1.62 -5.63
CA ILE A 33 27.23 -0.43 -6.31
C ILE A 33 27.09 0.76 -5.37
N VAL A 34 28.23 1.35 -4.99
CA VAL A 34 28.29 2.49 -4.05
C VAL A 34 27.54 3.71 -4.60
N GLU A 35 26.62 4.23 -3.82
CA GLU A 35 25.81 5.41 -4.14
C GLU A 35 26.30 6.66 -3.41
N SER A 36 25.72 7.82 -3.79
CA SER A 36 26.03 9.10 -3.14
C SER A 36 25.52 9.12 -1.70
N GLY A 37 26.40 9.38 -0.74
CA GLY A 37 26.05 9.39 0.69
C GLY A 37 26.43 8.10 1.41
N ASP A 38 26.84 7.05 0.70
CA ASP A 38 27.29 5.81 1.29
C ASP A 38 28.61 5.97 2.05
N SER A 39 28.70 5.17 3.11
CA SER A 39 29.96 4.93 3.81
C SER A 39 30.20 3.43 3.95
N LEU A 40 31.46 3.00 4.00
CA LEU A 40 31.77 1.59 4.18
C LEU A 40 31.15 0.99 5.44
N TRP A 41 31.08 1.78 6.51
CA TRP A 41 30.36 1.40 7.74
C TRP A 41 28.85 1.23 7.53
N GLY A 42 28.22 2.17 6.81
CA GLY A 42 26.77 2.13 6.51
C GLY A 42 26.40 0.90 5.68
N ILE A 43 27.20 0.62 4.62
CA ILE A 43 27.01 -0.56 3.76
C ILE A 43 27.20 -1.84 4.58
N ALA A 44 28.27 -1.94 5.39
CA ALA A 44 28.51 -3.10 6.24
C ALA A 44 27.36 -3.34 7.23
N ALA A 45 26.88 -2.27 7.89
CA ALA A 45 25.75 -2.33 8.81
C ALA A 45 24.45 -2.79 8.11
N GLN A 46 24.21 -2.33 6.90
CA GLN A 46 23.05 -2.71 6.09
C GLN A 46 22.98 -4.21 5.82
N PHE A 47 24.12 -4.83 5.46
CA PHE A 47 24.21 -6.26 5.19
C PHE A 47 24.52 -7.11 6.45
N GLY A 48 24.64 -6.50 7.63
CA GLY A 48 24.89 -7.20 8.90
C GLY A 48 26.27 -7.83 9.03
N ILE A 49 27.26 -7.28 8.32
CA ILE A 49 28.66 -7.70 8.35
C ILE A 49 29.55 -6.63 9.02
N SER A 50 30.76 -6.97 9.39
CA SER A 50 31.69 -5.96 9.90
C SER A 50 32.27 -5.13 8.77
N MET A 51 32.66 -3.89 9.08
CA MET A 51 33.34 -3.02 8.12
C MET A 51 34.69 -3.63 7.70
N GLU A 52 35.37 -4.31 8.64
CA GLU A 52 36.65 -4.98 8.42
C GLU A 52 36.52 -6.15 7.43
N GLU A 53 35.48 -6.96 7.54
CA GLU A 53 35.18 -8.05 6.60
C GLU A 53 34.87 -7.51 5.20
N LEU A 54 34.06 -6.45 5.10
CA LEU A 54 33.73 -5.81 3.83
C LEU A 54 35.01 -5.21 3.19
N ALA A 55 35.84 -4.50 3.97
CA ALA A 55 37.11 -3.92 3.52
C ALA A 55 38.08 -5.00 3.03
N ALA A 56 38.27 -6.06 3.80
CA ALA A 56 39.14 -7.16 3.47
C ALA A 56 38.76 -7.89 2.19
N LYS A 57 37.45 -8.20 2.02
CA LYS A 57 36.89 -8.87 0.81
C LYS A 57 37.16 -8.04 -0.45
N ASN A 58 37.14 -6.70 -0.33
CA ASN A 58 37.25 -5.78 -1.47
C ASN A 58 38.64 -5.11 -1.60
N GLY A 59 39.62 -5.47 -0.76
CA GLY A 59 40.95 -4.90 -0.81
C GLY A 59 41.03 -3.40 -0.49
N ILE A 60 40.04 -2.89 0.32
CA ILE A 60 39.99 -1.48 0.70
C ILE A 60 40.89 -1.22 1.88
N ALA A 61 41.99 -0.47 1.63
CA ALA A 61 42.95 -0.11 2.67
C ALA A 61 42.54 1.11 3.51
N ASP A 62 41.80 2.04 2.90
CA ASP A 62 41.30 3.28 3.54
C ASP A 62 39.79 3.44 3.34
N PRO A 63 38.99 3.23 4.39
CA PRO A 63 37.52 3.38 4.32
C PRO A 63 37.05 4.76 3.88
N GLY A 64 37.88 5.81 4.03
CA GLY A 64 37.54 7.17 3.62
C GLY A 64 37.66 7.43 2.11
N GLN A 65 38.18 6.46 1.34
CA GLN A 65 38.38 6.59 -0.11
C GLN A 65 37.34 5.81 -0.92
N LEU A 66 36.13 5.58 -0.37
CA LEU A 66 35.05 4.92 -1.08
C LEU A 66 34.53 5.82 -2.21
N SER A 67 34.64 5.34 -3.46
CA SER A 67 34.21 6.09 -4.64
C SER A 67 32.78 5.73 -5.04
N ILE A 68 31.96 6.73 -5.39
CA ILE A 68 30.63 6.49 -5.98
C ILE A 68 30.80 5.67 -7.26
N GLY A 69 29.95 4.66 -7.45
CA GLY A 69 30.01 3.70 -8.55
C GLY A 69 31.02 2.56 -8.34
N ALA A 70 31.76 2.53 -7.23
CA ALA A 70 32.62 1.40 -6.91
C ALA A 70 31.77 0.14 -6.70
N ARG A 71 32.29 -1.00 -7.16
CA ARG A 71 31.62 -2.30 -7.05
C ARG A 71 32.20 -3.06 -5.85
N LEU A 72 31.36 -3.34 -4.86
CA LEU A 72 31.76 -4.05 -3.65
C LEU A 72 31.13 -5.44 -3.62
N VAL A 73 31.94 -6.48 -3.52
CA VAL A 73 31.46 -7.84 -3.25
C VAL A 73 31.08 -7.92 -1.78
N ILE A 74 29.84 -8.32 -1.51
CA ILE A 74 29.34 -8.47 -0.15
C ILE A 74 29.64 -9.88 0.35
N PRO A 75 30.49 -10.06 1.37
CA PRO A 75 30.81 -11.38 1.93
C PRO A 75 29.63 -11.98 2.70
N GLY A 76 29.65 -13.33 2.86
CA GLY A 76 28.61 -14.08 3.57
C GLY A 76 27.41 -14.49 2.72
N PHE A 77 27.43 -14.14 1.43
CA PHE A 77 26.38 -14.50 0.46
C PHE A 77 26.97 -15.24 -0.75
N GLU A 78 27.96 -16.07 -0.51
CA GLU A 78 28.59 -16.91 -1.54
C GLU A 78 27.52 -17.84 -2.16
N GLY A 79 27.51 -17.89 -3.47
CA GLY A 79 26.48 -18.63 -4.25
C GLY A 79 25.34 -17.76 -4.79
N LEU A 80 25.18 -16.52 -4.30
CA LEU A 80 24.39 -15.51 -4.96
C LEU A 80 25.27 -14.76 -5.98
N SER A 81 24.70 -14.46 -7.14
CA SER A 81 25.37 -13.68 -8.18
C SER A 81 24.48 -12.52 -8.65
N GLY A 82 25.10 -11.50 -9.24
CA GLY A 82 24.38 -10.33 -9.75
C GLY A 82 24.63 -9.07 -8.95
N VAL A 83 23.91 -8.01 -9.30
CA VAL A 83 23.96 -6.70 -8.62
C VAL A 83 22.83 -6.63 -7.61
N LEU A 84 23.17 -6.22 -6.39
CA LEU A 84 22.19 -5.95 -5.34
C LEU A 84 21.40 -4.70 -5.69
N THR A 85 20.09 -4.85 -5.65
CA THR A 85 19.12 -3.77 -5.88
C THR A 85 18.08 -3.76 -4.76
N PHE A 86 17.42 -2.61 -4.60
CA PHE A 86 16.35 -2.42 -3.64
C PHE A 86 15.03 -2.35 -4.40
N GLU A 87 14.12 -3.22 -4.04
CA GLU A 87 12.77 -3.27 -4.60
C GLU A 87 11.76 -3.00 -3.47
N THR A 88 10.64 -2.37 -3.78
CA THR A 88 9.52 -2.31 -2.83
C THR A 88 8.70 -3.57 -2.97
N ILE A 89 8.41 -4.26 -1.86
CA ILE A 89 7.55 -5.46 -1.87
C ILE A 89 6.14 -5.04 -2.24
N PRO A 90 5.58 -5.54 -3.36
CA PRO A 90 4.22 -5.23 -3.75
C PRO A 90 3.20 -5.94 -2.86
N PHE A 91 1.97 -5.43 -2.84
CA PHE A 91 0.85 -6.17 -2.30
C PHE A 91 0.58 -7.42 -3.17
N GLY A 92 0.27 -8.52 -2.52
CA GLY A 92 0.04 -9.79 -3.20
C GLY A 92 1.25 -10.72 -3.28
N GLU A 93 2.39 -10.31 -2.75
CA GLU A 93 3.60 -11.12 -2.70
C GLU A 93 3.87 -11.67 -1.29
N ASN A 94 4.48 -12.84 -1.23
CA ASN A 94 5.04 -13.41 0.00
C ASN A 94 6.48 -13.88 -0.25
N ILE A 95 7.13 -14.42 0.77
CA ILE A 95 8.55 -14.83 0.64
C ILE A 95 8.74 -15.93 -0.42
N GLU A 96 7.77 -16.82 -0.60
CA GLU A 96 7.84 -17.90 -1.59
C GLU A 96 7.70 -17.34 -3.00
N SER A 97 6.72 -16.44 -3.22
CA SER A 97 6.52 -15.80 -4.51
C SER A 97 7.70 -14.93 -4.90
N LEU A 98 8.28 -14.18 -3.94
CA LEU A 98 9.47 -13.36 -4.15
C LEU A 98 10.71 -14.23 -4.42
N SER A 99 10.88 -15.35 -3.72
CA SER A 99 11.93 -16.34 -3.96
C SER A 99 11.91 -16.83 -5.42
N ASN A 100 10.74 -17.20 -5.91
CA ASN A 100 10.55 -17.64 -7.29
C ASN A 100 10.77 -16.51 -8.30
N LYS A 101 10.21 -15.33 -8.03
CA LYS A 101 10.32 -14.15 -8.90
C LYS A 101 11.76 -13.71 -9.16
N PHE A 102 12.59 -13.75 -8.13
CA PHE A 102 13.98 -13.30 -8.21
C PHE A 102 14.98 -14.45 -8.39
N GLU A 103 14.51 -15.69 -8.48
CA GLU A 103 15.35 -16.90 -8.59
C GLU A 103 16.39 -17.00 -7.44
N ILE A 104 16.01 -16.52 -6.26
CA ILE A 104 16.82 -16.58 -5.04
C ILE A 104 16.17 -17.59 -4.11
N SER A 105 16.92 -18.55 -3.58
CA SER A 105 16.36 -19.50 -2.61
C SER A 105 15.78 -18.77 -1.41
N ARG A 106 14.68 -19.32 -0.85
CA ARG A 106 14.00 -18.75 0.32
C ARG A 106 14.97 -18.39 1.45
N ASP A 107 15.85 -19.34 1.82
CA ASP A 107 16.80 -19.13 2.91
C ASP A 107 17.80 -18.02 2.60
N ALA A 108 18.27 -17.95 1.36
CA ALA A 108 19.16 -16.87 0.92
C ALA A 108 18.44 -15.51 0.91
N LEU A 109 17.18 -15.47 0.48
CA LEU A 109 16.38 -14.24 0.47
C LEU A 109 16.08 -13.74 1.90
N LEU A 110 15.72 -14.65 2.82
CA LEU A 110 15.53 -14.33 4.24
C LEU A 110 16.83 -13.79 4.85
N HIS A 111 17.97 -14.47 4.59
CA HIS A 111 19.27 -14.08 5.12
C HIS A 111 19.71 -12.72 4.57
N LEU A 112 19.61 -12.51 3.25
CA LEU A 112 19.98 -11.26 2.56
C LEU A 112 19.23 -10.05 3.12
N ASN A 113 17.95 -10.23 3.47
CA ASN A 113 17.09 -9.19 4.00
C ASN A 113 17.04 -9.16 5.54
N ARG A 114 17.73 -10.07 6.21
CA ARG A 114 17.73 -10.22 7.67
C ARG A 114 16.31 -10.45 8.23
N PHE A 115 15.45 -11.07 7.44
CA PHE A 115 14.13 -11.47 7.89
C PHE A 115 14.24 -12.65 8.86
N THR A 116 13.53 -12.55 9.97
CA THR A 116 13.48 -13.59 11.00
C THR A 116 12.32 -14.55 10.77
N THR A 117 11.28 -14.06 10.11
CA THR A 117 10.08 -14.81 9.73
C THR A 117 9.65 -14.44 8.32
N PRO A 118 8.89 -15.29 7.61
CA PRO A 118 8.29 -14.95 6.31
C PRO A 118 7.40 -13.70 6.34
N ASP A 119 6.79 -13.41 7.50
CA ASP A 119 5.90 -12.25 7.69
C ASP A 119 6.67 -10.91 7.75
N ASP A 120 8.00 -10.95 7.80
CA ASP A 120 8.83 -9.75 7.69
C ASP A 120 8.86 -9.19 6.25
N ALA A 121 8.42 -9.99 5.26
CA ALA A 121 8.22 -9.56 3.88
C ALA A 121 6.83 -8.91 3.71
N TYR A 122 6.65 -7.67 4.18
CA TYR A 122 5.37 -6.98 4.12
C TYR A 122 5.30 -5.94 3.00
N ALA A 123 4.10 -5.76 2.44
CA ALA A 123 3.87 -4.83 1.33
C ALA A 123 4.28 -3.39 1.70
N GLY A 124 4.98 -2.72 0.80
CA GLY A 124 5.54 -1.39 1.00
C GLY A 124 6.92 -1.36 1.64
N SER A 125 7.43 -2.50 2.18
CA SER A 125 8.79 -2.54 2.72
C SER A 125 9.85 -2.70 1.62
N GLN A 126 11.07 -2.32 1.94
CA GLN A 126 12.23 -2.51 1.05
C GLN A 126 12.67 -3.97 1.08
N LEU A 127 12.96 -4.52 -0.09
CA LEU A 127 13.53 -5.85 -0.29
C LEU A 127 14.86 -5.74 -1.03
N ILE A 128 15.88 -6.34 -0.49
CA ILE A 128 17.18 -6.50 -1.16
C ILE A 128 17.13 -7.77 -2.00
N VAL A 129 17.41 -7.64 -3.29
CA VAL A 129 17.47 -8.75 -4.24
C VAL A 129 18.70 -8.66 -5.10
N THR A 130 19.04 -9.74 -5.80
CA THR A 130 20.05 -9.72 -6.85
C THR A 130 19.38 -9.70 -8.21
N THR A 131 19.80 -8.78 -9.07
CA THR A 131 19.34 -8.74 -10.47
C THR A 131 20.49 -9.09 -11.41
N PRO A 132 20.24 -9.85 -12.49
CA PRO A 132 21.22 -10.01 -13.56
C PRO A 132 21.62 -8.63 -14.11
N VAL A 133 22.90 -8.44 -14.41
CA VAL A 133 23.39 -7.19 -15.01
C VAL A 133 22.65 -6.91 -16.31
N GLY A 134 21.83 -5.83 -16.35
CA GLY A 134 21.11 -5.40 -17.55
C GLY A 134 19.67 -5.91 -17.69
N ALA A 135 19.08 -6.52 -16.67
CA ALA A 135 17.67 -6.87 -16.69
C ALA A 135 16.78 -5.61 -16.60
N PRO A 136 15.69 -5.49 -17.39
CA PRO A 136 14.75 -4.38 -17.25
C PRO A 136 14.00 -4.49 -15.92
N VAL A 137 13.81 -3.37 -15.26
CA VAL A 137 12.93 -3.26 -14.07
C VAL A 137 11.48 -3.52 -14.54
N GLY A 138 10.82 -4.51 -13.94
CA GLY A 138 9.44 -4.87 -14.29
C GLY A 138 8.45 -3.78 -13.88
N ASP A 139 7.46 -3.52 -14.72
CA ASP A 139 6.38 -2.56 -14.51
C ASP A 139 5.27 -3.17 -13.63
N GLY A 140 5.43 -3.27 -12.37
CA GLY A 140 4.39 -3.38 -11.31
C GLY A 140 3.07 -4.14 -11.53
N GLN A 141 2.89 -4.86 -12.64
CA GLN A 141 1.68 -5.67 -12.87
C GLN A 141 1.76 -7.00 -12.11
N ILE A 142 0.70 -7.31 -11.38
CA ILE A 142 0.57 -8.61 -10.69
C ILE A 142 0.27 -9.68 -11.76
N PRO A 143 1.15 -10.63 -11.96
CA PRO A 143 0.97 -11.62 -13.02
C PRO A 143 -0.07 -12.70 -12.63
N SER A 144 -0.81 -13.26 -13.61
CA SER A 144 -1.82 -14.34 -13.45
C SER A 144 -1.44 -15.64 -14.16
N GLY A 145 -1.05 -16.70 -13.49
CA GLY A 145 -0.79 -18.04 -14.08
C GLY A 145 0.10 -18.94 -13.20
N GLY A 146 0.31 -20.16 -13.60
CA GLY A 146 1.19 -21.11 -12.91
C GLY A 146 0.70 -21.59 -11.54
N ARG A 147 -0.42 -21.07 -11.02
CA ARG A 147 -1.02 -21.49 -9.75
C ARG A 147 -2.51 -21.75 -9.88
N VAL A 148 -3.05 -22.55 -8.95
CA VAL A 148 -4.47 -22.86 -8.89
C VAL A 148 -4.94 -22.91 -7.44
N THR A 149 -6.14 -22.43 -7.18
CA THR A 149 -6.78 -22.58 -5.86
C THR A 149 -7.29 -24.02 -5.73
N LEU A 150 -6.89 -24.72 -4.66
CA LEU A 150 -7.39 -26.05 -4.34
C LEU A 150 -8.87 -25.96 -3.94
N LYS A 151 -9.75 -26.58 -4.71
CA LYS A 151 -11.19 -26.51 -4.50
C LYS A 151 -11.65 -27.27 -3.26
N ALA A 152 -12.80 -26.90 -2.72
CA ALA A 152 -13.43 -27.62 -1.64
C ALA A 152 -13.69 -29.10 -2.05
N GLY A 153 -13.13 -30.05 -1.27
CA GLY A 153 -13.23 -31.49 -1.54
C GLY A 153 -12.27 -32.03 -2.61
N GLN A 154 -11.45 -31.18 -3.25
CA GLN A 154 -10.40 -31.62 -4.17
C GLN A 154 -9.14 -32.02 -3.41
N SER A 155 -8.52 -33.12 -3.82
CA SER A 155 -7.22 -33.55 -3.30
C SER A 155 -6.06 -33.02 -4.16
N LEU A 156 -4.86 -32.93 -3.59
CA LEU A 156 -3.64 -32.60 -4.35
C LEU A 156 -3.39 -33.64 -5.46
N MET A 157 -3.78 -34.89 -5.23
CA MET A 157 -3.67 -35.97 -6.23
C MET A 157 -4.56 -35.71 -7.44
N GLU A 158 -5.82 -35.33 -7.21
CA GLU A 158 -6.75 -34.98 -8.31
C GLU A 158 -6.30 -33.73 -9.06
N LEU A 159 -5.77 -32.74 -8.33
CA LEU A 159 -5.19 -31.55 -8.93
C LEU A 159 -4.02 -31.91 -9.85
N ALA A 160 -3.11 -32.78 -9.39
CA ALA A 160 -1.96 -33.25 -10.16
C ALA A 160 -2.38 -33.97 -11.44
N ILE A 161 -3.37 -34.87 -11.35
CA ILE A 161 -3.91 -35.62 -12.50
C ILE A 161 -4.55 -34.64 -13.52
N THR A 162 -5.36 -33.70 -13.04
CA THR A 162 -6.08 -32.75 -13.90
C THR A 162 -5.11 -31.85 -14.69
N ASN A 163 -3.97 -31.53 -14.09
CA ASN A 163 -2.95 -30.66 -14.72
C ASN A 163 -1.79 -31.42 -15.37
N GLY A 164 -1.83 -32.75 -15.37
CA GLY A 164 -0.82 -33.59 -16.02
C GLY A 164 0.56 -33.55 -15.37
N VAL A 165 0.63 -33.20 -14.07
CA VAL A 165 1.88 -33.07 -13.29
C VAL A 165 1.98 -34.20 -12.25
N SER A 166 3.21 -34.48 -11.80
CA SER A 166 3.42 -35.46 -10.73
C SER A 166 2.95 -34.90 -9.38
N PRO A 167 2.19 -35.65 -8.55
CA PRO A 167 1.85 -35.21 -7.20
C PRO A 167 3.08 -34.91 -6.34
N TRP A 168 4.16 -35.66 -6.51
CA TRP A 168 5.42 -35.43 -5.80
C TRP A 168 6.14 -34.16 -6.26
N PHE A 169 5.98 -33.81 -7.53
CA PHE A 169 6.44 -32.52 -8.04
C PHE A 169 5.69 -31.39 -7.32
N LEU A 170 4.36 -31.46 -7.23
CA LEU A 170 3.58 -30.46 -6.50
C LEU A 170 3.96 -30.38 -5.00
N VAL A 171 4.23 -31.54 -4.37
CA VAL A 171 4.70 -31.58 -2.97
C VAL A 171 6.01 -30.82 -2.80
N ASN A 172 6.98 -31.06 -3.70
CA ASN A 172 8.29 -30.41 -3.62
C ASN A 172 8.23 -28.91 -3.95
N GLU A 173 7.50 -28.57 -5.00
CA GLU A 173 7.37 -27.19 -5.50
C GLU A 173 6.67 -26.28 -4.48
N ASN A 174 5.69 -26.82 -3.77
CA ASN A 174 4.93 -26.08 -2.77
C ASN A 174 5.44 -26.31 -1.34
N HIS A 175 6.60 -26.93 -1.16
CA HIS A 175 7.23 -27.22 0.15
C HIS A 175 6.31 -27.94 1.13
N LEU A 176 5.42 -28.81 0.61
CA LEU A 176 4.48 -29.59 1.42
C LEU A 176 5.18 -30.80 2.07
N ARG A 177 4.67 -31.23 3.24
CA ARG A 177 5.16 -32.44 3.91
C ARG A 177 4.66 -33.73 3.26
N GLY A 178 3.66 -33.64 2.37
CA GLY A 178 3.08 -34.74 1.63
C GLY A 178 1.80 -34.33 0.92
N THR A 179 1.20 -35.27 0.16
CA THR A 179 -0.03 -35.01 -0.61
C THR A 179 -1.28 -34.72 0.24
N TRP A 180 -1.19 -34.90 1.54
CA TRP A 180 -2.24 -34.65 2.54
C TRP A 180 -2.11 -33.29 3.23
N ASP A 181 -1.01 -32.56 3.00
CA ASP A 181 -0.66 -31.33 3.69
C ASP A 181 -1.22 -30.11 2.94
N THR A 182 -2.49 -30.18 2.56
CA THR A 182 -3.18 -29.12 1.83
C THR A 182 -4.60 -28.93 2.34
N LEU A 183 -5.09 -27.69 2.28
CA LEU A 183 -6.45 -27.31 2.64
C LEU A 183 -7.18 -26.68 1.44
N ALA A 184 -8.49 -26.79 1.43
CA ALA A 184 -9.31 -26.10 0.44
C ALA A 184 -9.09 -24.57 0.53
N GLY A 185 -8.91 -23.93 -0.60
CA GLY A 185 -8.58 -22.50 -0.70
C GLY A 185 -7.09 -22.20 -0.79
N GLU A 186 -6.20 -23.18 -0.55
CA GLU A 186 -4.75 -22.99 -0.73
C GLU A 186 -4.37 -22.79 -2.20
N GLN A 187 -3.39 -21.92 -2.40
CA GLN A 187 -2.79 -21.69 -3.72
C GLN A 187 -1.68 -22.72 -3.96
N ILE A 188 -1.83 -23.52 -5.02
CA ILE A 188 -0.85 -24.53 -5.40
C ILE A 188 -0.16 -24.11 -6.69
N TYR A 189 1.16 -24.00 -6.66
CA TYR A 189 1.99 -23.73 -7.83
C TYR A 189 2.13 -25.01 -8.68
N LEU A 190 1.84 -24.90 -9.98
CA LEU A 190 1.74 -26.05 -10.89
C LEU A 190 3.01 -26.33 -11.68
N SER A 191 3.88 -25.34 -11.91
CA SER A 191 5.15 -25.51 -12.63
C SER A 191 6.07 -24.31 -12.49
N ASN A 192 7.39 -24.55 -12.64
CA ASN A 192 8.41 -23.52 -12.79
C ASN A 192 8.55 -22.98 -14.23
N ASP A 193 7.81 -23.52 -15.19
CA ASP A 193 8.13 -23.35 -16.63
C ASP A 193 7.62 -22.05 -17.24
N GLU A 194 6.82 -21.26 -16.56
CA GLU A 194 6.40 -19.98 -17.11
C GLU A 194 6.69 -18.84 -16.10
N VAL A 195 7.78 -18.26 -16.36
CA VAL A 195 8.45 -17.06 -15.87
C VAL A 195 7.58 -15.89 -15.37
N LEU A 196 6.27 -15.98 -15.32
CA LEU A 196 5.48 -14.75 -15.23
C LEU A 196 4.51 -14.65 -14.06
N ASN A 197 4.51 -15.61 -13.11
CA ASN A 197 3.40 -15.60 -12.17
C ASN A 197 3.69 -16.15 -10.78
N HIS A 198 4.40 -15.38 -10.01
CA HIS A 198 4.80 -15.76 -8.66
C HIS A 198 4.03 -15.05 -7.54
N SER A 199 2.96 -14.31 -7.83
CA SER A 199 2.14 -13.68 -6.79
C SER A 199 1.52 -14.71 -5.84
N ALA A 200 1.42 -14.39 -4.56
CA ALA A 200 0.75 -15.19 -3.54
C ALA A 200 -0.77 -14.97 -3.49
N LEU A 201 -1.30 -14.00 -4.24
CA LEU A 201 -2.74 -13.77 -4.33
C LEU A 201 -3.44 -14.97 -4.96
N PRO A 202 -4.60 -15.41 -4.44
CA PRO A 202 -5.50 -16.30 -5.18
C PRO A 202 -5.75 -15.77 -6.58
N LYS A 203 -5.69 -16.64 -7.60
CA LYS A 203 -5.92 -16.20 -8.99
C LYS A 203 -7.31 -15.57 -9.18
N GLU A 204 -8.26 -15.97 -8.36
CA GLU A 204 -9.63 -15.44 -8.30
C GLU A 204 -9.69 -14.01 -7.75
N LEU A 205 -8.62 -13.55 -7.09
CA LEU A 205 -8.45 -12.19 -6.56
C LEU A 205 -7.31 -11.43 -7.26
N ALA A 206 -6.73 -11.98 -8.33
CA ALA A 206 -5.54 -11.42 -8.96
C ALA A 206 -5.79 -10.14 -9.78
N GLN A 207 -7.03 -9.83 -10.10
CA GLN A 207 -7.41 -8.55 -10.73
C GLN A 207 -7.84 -7.57 -9.64
N ILE A 208 -6.86 -6.96 -9.00
CA ILE A 208 -7.05 -6.01 -7.91
C ILE A 208 -6.45 -4.66 -8.30
N GLU A 209 -7.28 -3.63 -8.25
CA GLU A 209 -6.84 -2.24 -8.21
C GLU A 209 -6.84 -1.79 -6.74
N PHE A 210 -5.79 -1.12 -6.29
CA PHE A 210 -5.66 -0.69 -4.90
C PHE A 210 -4.82 0.58 -4.77
N THR A 211 -4.95 1.24 -3.62
CA THR A 211 -4.04 2.33 -3.23
C THR A 211 -2.62 1.80 -3.14
N SER A 212 -1.63 2.57 -3.58
CA SER A 212 -0.21 2.21 -3.51
C SER A 212 0.23 1.93 -2.07
N PHE A 213 1.18 1.00 -1.93
CA PHE A 213 1.87 0.75 -0.67
C PHE A 213 3.30 1.35 -0.73
N PRO A 214 3.84 1.86 0.39
CA PRO A 214 3.29 1.88 1.73
C PRO A 214 2.02 2.73 1.85
N LEU A 215 1.15 2.39 2.83
CA LEU A 215 0.04 3.25 3.22
C LEU A 215 0.58 4.45 4.00
N ILE A 216 -0.10 5.57 3.93
CA ILE A 216 0.28 6.78 4.68
C ILE A 216 -0.82 7.09 5.70
N GLN A 217 -0.43 7.48 6.92
CA GLN A 217 -1.36 7.99 7.94
C GLN A 217 -2.27 9.07 7.35
N GLY A 218 -3.56 8.99 7.65
CA GLY A 218 -4.55 9.98 7.24
C GLY A 218 -5.09 9.82 5.82
N HIS A 219 -4.57 8.90 5.01
CA HIS A 219 -5.07 8.67 3.65
C HIS A 219 -6.11 7.54 3.57
N THR A 220 -6.74 7.39 2.42
CA THR A 220 -7.77 6.37 2.19
C THR A 220 -7.16 5.15 1.50
N LEU A 221 -7.28 3.97 2.15
CA LEU A 221 -7.05 2.67 1.53
C LEU A 221 -8.26 2.31 0.67
N THR A 222 -8.02 1.89 -0.57
CA THR A 222 -9.06 1.40 -1.48
C THR A 222 -8.68 0.04 -2.05
N PHE A 223 -9.69 -0.80 -2.26
CA PHE A 223 -9.59 -1.98 -3.11
C PHE A 223 -10.76 -2.01 -4.06
N LYS A 224 -10.48 -2.34 -5.33
CA LYS A 224 -11.46 -2.77 -6.31
C LYS A 224 -11.00 -4.12 -6.85
N ILE A 225 -11.80 -5.16 -6.66
CA ILE A 225 -11.46 -6.54 -6.94
C ILE A 225 -12.44 -7.08 -7.96
N ASP A 226 -11.94 -7.45 -9.14
CA ASP A 226 -12.72 -8.21 -10.12
C ASP A 226 -12.64 -9.69 -9.76
N ALA A 227 -13.72 -10.22 -9.19
CA ALA A 227 -13.84 -11.59 -8.73
C ALA A 227 -15.20 -12.17 -9.15
N PRO A 228 -15.42 -12.46 -10.44
CA PRO A 228 -16.72 -12.84 -11.00
C PRO A 228 -17.28 -14.12 -10.36
N ASP A 229 -16.43 -15.06 -9.98
CA ASP A 229 -16.80 -16.33 -9.35
C ASP A 229 -17.07 -16.20 -7.84
N ALA A 230 -16.73 -15.07 -7.22
CA ALA A 230 -16.98 -14.85 -5.80
C ALA A 230 -18.43 -14.43 -5.54
N ILE A 231 -19.05 -15.08 -4.56
CA ILE A 231 -20.39 -14.69 -4.06
C ILE A 231 -20.29 -13.72 -2.88
N SER A 232 -19.16 -13.72 -2.16
CA SER A 232 -18.87 -12.77 -1.08
C SER A 232 -17.39 -12.49 -0.98
N LEU A 233 -17.07 -11.25 -0.62
CA LEU A 233 -15.75 -10.84 -0.15
C LEU A 233 -15.89 -10.12 1.18
N ALA A 234 -14.92 -10.32 2.05
CA ALA A 234 -14.73 -9.63 3.31
C ALA A 234 -13.22 -9.41 3.52
N GLY A 235 -12.86 -8.54 4.42
CA GLY A 235 -11.46 -8.31 4.75
C GLY A 235 -11.32 -7.60 6.08
N GLN A 236 -10.08 -7.46 6.51
CA GLN A 236 -9.73 -6.72 7.71
C GLN A 236 -8.39 -6.00 7.48
N PHE A 237 -8.34 -4.75 7.86
CA PHE A 237 -7.11 -3.98 7.97
C PHE A 237 -6.92 -3.57 9.42
N HIS A 238 -5.87 -4.07 10.06
CA HIS A 238 -5.58 -3.87 11.48
C HIS A 238 -6.80 -4.28 12.35
N ASP A 239 -7.44 -3.34 13.03
CA ASP A 239 -8.63 -3.54 13.87
C ASP A 239 -9.97 -3.18 13.15
N ARG A 240 -9.93 -2.87 11.86
CA ARG A 240 -11.07 -2.41 11.06
C ARG A 240 -11.52 -3.46 10.06
N GLU A 241 -12.83 -3.70 10.00
CA GLU A 241 -13.43 -4.51 8.95
C GLU A 241 -13.45 -3.76 7.61
N LEU A 242 -13.08 -4.43 6.53
CA LEU A 242 -13.21 -3.93 5.18
C LEU A 242 -14.58 -4.31 4.64
N ASN A 243 -15.45 -3.33 4.51
CA ASN A 243 -16.82 -3.52 4.02
C ASN A 243 -16.85 -3.51 2.50
N PHE A 244 -16.87 -4.68 1.87
CA PHE A 244 -16.96 -4.80 0.42
C PHE A 244 -18.38 -4.64 -0.08
N THR A 245 -18.56 -3.75 -1.04
CA THR A 245 -19.81 -3.59 -1.79
C THR A 245 -19.64 -4.16 -3.20
N LYS A 246 -20.55 -5.03 -3.63
CA LYS A 246 -20.58 -5.52 -5.01
C LYS A 246 -21.21 -4.48 -5.91
N THR A 247 -20.47 -4.05 -6.92
CA THR A 247 -20.89 -3.04 -7.90
C THR A 247 -21.71 -3.66 -9.03
N THR A 248 -22.32 -2.83 -9.87
CA THR A 248 -23.17 -3.30 -10.99
C THR A 248 -22.39 -3.99 -12.10
N ASP A 249 -21.08 -3.72 -12.23
CA ASP A 249 -20.18 -4.41 -13.16
C ASP A 249 -19.67 -5.76 -12.61
N GLY A 250 -20.03 -6.10 -11.36
CA GLY A 250 -19.68 -7.36 -10.71
C GLY A 250 -18.42 -7.30 -9.86
N SER A 251 -17.68 -6.19 -9.87
CA SER A 251 -16.53 -5.97 -9.01
C SER A 251 -16.94 -5.80 -7.55
N PHE A 252 -15.99 -6.01 -6.64
CA PHE A 252 -16.14 -5.69 -5.22
C PHE A 252 -15.26 -4.51 -4.87
N VAL A 253 -15.83 -3.51 -4.23
CA VAL A 253 -15.12 -2.28 -3.82
C VAL A 253 -15.22 -2.07 -2.32
N THR A 254 -14.12 -1.63 -1.71
CA THR A 254 -14.07 -1.18 -0.31
C THR A 254 -13.17 0.03 -0.18
N LEU A 255 -13.52 0.91 0.77
CA LEU A 255 -12.71 2.05 1.19
C LEU A 255 -12.56 2.03 2.71
N GLN A 256 -11.38 2.35 3.20
CA GLN A 256 -11.10 2.42 4.63
C GLN A 256 -10.07 3.51 4.92
N GLY A 257 -10.36 4.40 5.88
CA GLY A 257 -9.39 5.39 6.33
C GLY A 257 -8.24 4.78 7.12
N VAL A 258 -7.02 5.28 6.93
CA VAL A 258 -5.85 4.99 7.77
C VAL A 258 -5.74 6.09 8.81
N HIS A 259 -5.86 5.75 10.10
CA HIS A 259 -5.94 6.76 11.14
C HIS A 259 -4.65 7.59 11.27
N ALA A 260 -4.77 8.93 11.37
CA ALA A 260 -3.63 9.85 11.43
C ALA A 260 -2.71 9.68 12.65
N LEU A 261 -3.19 9.01 13.72
CA LEU A 261 -2.41 8.67 14.91
C LEU A 261 -2.06 7.17 14.98
N LEU A 262 -2.27 6.39 13.92
CA LEU A 262 -1.80 5.02 13.89
C LEU A 262 -0.27 5.04 13.84
N ASP A 263 0.41 4.37 14.76
CA ASP A 263 1.88 4.38 14.77
C ASP A 263 2.44 3.86 13.44
N PRO A 264 3.50 4.47 12.87
CA PRO A 264 4.17 3.91 11.71
C PRO A 264 4.66 2.48 11.98
N GLY A 265 4.44 1.56 11.02
CA GLY A 265 4.80 0.15 11.20
C GLY A 265 4.03 -0.79 10.27
N ALA A 266 4.24 -2.09 10.44
CA ALA A 266 3.61 -3.11 9.62
C ALA A 266 2.35 -3.68 10.29
N TYR A 267 1.20 -3.59 9.61
CA TYR A 267 -0.12 -3.97 10.09
C TYR A 267 -0.72 -5.14 9.30
N PRO A 268 -1.50 -6.03 9.94
CA PRO A 268 -2.16 -7.13 9.26
C PRO A 268 -3.23 -6.62 8.31
N LEU A 269 -3.26 -7.18 7.11
CA LEU A 269 -4.31 -7.02 6.13
C LEU A 269 -4.72 -8.40 5.63
N SER A 270 -6.01 -8.71 5.66
CA SER A 270 -6.56 -9.96 5.17
C SER A 270 -7.73 -9.73 4.22
N LEU A 271 -7.81 -10.58 3.20
CA LEU A 271 -8.95 -10.71 2.29
C LEU A 271 -9.49 -12.12 2.37
N ASN A 272 -10.79 -12.28 2.47
CA ASN A 272 -11.46 -13.56 2.55
C ASN A 272 -12.67 -13.58 1.61
N GLY A 273 -12.84 -14.66 0.87
CA GLY A 273 -13.95 -14.79 -0.06
C GLY A 273 -14.51 -16.20 -0.07
N LEU A 274 -15.71 -16.34 -0.63
CA LEU A 274 -16.35 -17.62 -0.92
C LEU A 274 -16.73 -17.61 -2.40
N LEU A 275 -16.27 -18.63 -3.12
CA LEU A 275 -16.63 -18.82 -4.53
C LEU A 275 -18.00 -19.48 -4.67
N SER A 276 -18.57 -19.42 -5.87
CA SER A 276 -19.91 -19.99 -6.17
C SER A 276 -19.98 -21.50 -6.02
N ASP A 277 -18.84 -22.21 -6.11
CA ASP A 277 -18.73 -23.64 -5.89
C ASP A 277 -18.49 -24.03 -4.42
N GLY A 278 -18.46 -23.05 -3.50
CA GLY A 278 -18.22 -23.23 -2.07
C GLY A 278 -16.74 -23.27 -1.67
N THR A 279 -15.81 -23.03 -2.62
CA THR A 279 -14.38 -22.96 -2.31
C THR A 279 -14.08 -21.66 -1.56
N PRO A 280 -13.46 -21.71 -0.36
CA PRO A 280 -12.97 -20.53 0.31
C PRO A 280 -11.70 -20.01 -0.41
N VAL A 281 -11.55 -18.70 -0.49
CA VAL A 281 -10.32 -18.06 -0.89
C VAL A 281 -9.88 -17.10 0.21
N SER A 282 -8.59 -17.07 0.51
CA SER A 282 -8.05 -16.17 1.52
C SER A 282 -6.66 -15.71 1.14
N PHE A 283 -6.35 -14.48 1.55
CA PHE A 283 -5.03 -13.90 1.41
C PHE A 283 -4.72 -13.10 2.67
N TYR A 284 -3.49 -13.20 3.14
CA TYR A 284 -2.98 -12.44 4.27
C TYR A 284 -1.61 -11.89 3.93
N GLN A 285 -1.41 -10.61 4.23
CA GLN A 285 -0.11 -9.96 4.16
C GLN A 285 -0.08 -8.83 5.18
N ARG A 286 1.07 -8.59 5.80
CA ARG A 286 1.27 -7.34 6.53
C ARG A 286 1.56 -6.23 5.53
N VAL A 287 1.12 -5.02 5.84
CA VAL A 287 1.31 -3.83 5.00
C VAL A 287 1.95 -2.72 5.80
N LEU A 288 2.90 -2.00 5.20
CA LEU A 288 3.57 -0.89 5.84
C LEU A 288 2.66 0.34 5.88
N VAL A 289 2.58 0.97 7.04
CA VAL A 289 2.03 2.31 7.23
C VAL A 289 3.18 3.25 7.56
N GLU A 290 3.31 4.32 6.81
CA GLU A 290 4.31 5.38 7.02
C GLU A 290 3.71 6.59 7.68
N ASP A 291 4.59 7.43 8.27
CA ASP A 291 4.24 8.69 8.89
C ASP A 291 3.70 9.67 7.84
N GLY A 292 2.58 10.33 8.15
CA GLY A 292 2.01 11.40 7.33
C GLY A 292 2.80 12.71 7.38
N ASN A 293 3.89 12.78 8.14
CA ASN A 293 4.76 13.94 8.34
C ASN A 293 4.02 15.21 8.79
N TYR A 294 3.03 15.03 9.66
CA TYR A 294 2.21 16.14 10.16
C TYR A 294 2.99 17.06 11.12
N ILE A 295 2.85 18.35 10.92
CA ILE A 295 3.51 19.36 11.75
C ILE A 295 2.84 19.50 13.12
N TYR A 296 3.57 20.02 14.08
CA TYR A 296 3.06 20.35 15.41
C TYR A 296 2.65 21.83 15.45
N ASP A 297 1.36 22.09 15.60
CA ASP A 297 0.84 23.45 15.74
C ASP A 297 1.23 24.04 17.11
N PRO A 298 1.40 25.34 17.21
CA PRO A 298 1.53 25.99 18.52
C PRO A 298 0.33 25.66 19.42
N PRO A 299 0.54 25.51 20.75
CA PRO A 299 -0.56 25.21 21.69
C PRO A 299 -1.70 26.22 21.58
N LEU A 300 -2.89 25.74 21.34
CA LEU A 300 -4.10 26.54 21.18
C LEU A 300 -4.76 26.81 22.52
N ARG A 301 -5.22 28.06 22.72
CA ARG A 301 -6.05 28.43 23.87
C ARG A 301 -7.52 28.38 23.43
N VAL A 302 -8.29 27.55 24.10
CA VAL A 302 -9.71 27.34 23.82
C VAL A 302 -10.52 27.32 25.13
N ASP A 303 -11.85 27.41 25.02
CA ASP A 303 -12.73 27.32 26.19
C ASP A 303 -12.55 25.98 26.91
N SER A 304 -12.46 26.02 28.24
CA SER A 304 -12.24 24.85 29.08
C SER A 304 -13.38 23.83 29.01
N GLU A 305 -14.61 24.25 28.75
CA GLU A 305 -15.75 23.36 28.57
C GLU A 305 -15.54 22.45 27.34
N THR A 306 -14.92 22.97 26.28
CA THR A 306 -14.61 22.22 25.06
C THR A 306 -13.43 21.26 25.21
N THR A 307 -12.66 21.34 26.29
CA THR A 307 -11.55 20.43 26.64
C THR A 307 -11.91 19.49 27.78
N ASP A 308 -13.10 19.58 28.35
CA ASP A 308 -13.58 18.64 29.33
C ASP A 308 -13.64 17.22 28.79
N ILE A 309 -13.07 16.25 29.50
CA ILE A 309 -12.92 14.86 29.03
C ILE A 309 -14.28 14.22 28.77
N GLN A 310 -15.24 14.39 29.70
CA GLN A 310 -16.55 13.77 29.61
C GLN A 310 -17.35 14.32 28.44
N ASN A 311 -17.28 15.63 28.19
CA ASN A 311 -17.92 16.27 27.04
C ASN A 311 -17.33 15.74 25.71
N ASN A 312 -16.00 15.63 25.64
CA ASN A 312 -15.32 15.10 24.44
C ASN A 312 -15.65 13.63 24.19
N GLU A 313 -15.62 12.78 25.22
CA GLU A 313 -15.96 11.35 25.11
C GLU A 313 -17.42 11.16 24.65
N THR A 314 -18.35 11.89 25.27
CA THR A 314 -19.78 11.82 24.91
C THR A 314 -20.03 12.27 23.47
N GLU A 315 -19.41 13.38 23.06
CA GLU A 315 -19.54 13.89 21.69
C GLU A 315 -18.87 12.96 20.65
N ASN A 316 -17.70 12.42 20.97
CA ASN A 316 -17.01 11.49 20.07
C ASN A 316 -17.78 10.18 19.90
N GLN A 317 -18.42 9.67 20.98
CA GLN A 317 -19.27 8.48 20.84
C GLN A 317 -20.50 8.76 19.94
N LEU A 318 -21.18 9.89 20.16
CA LEU A 318 -22.26 10.30 19.28
C LEU A 318 -21.81 10.43 17.81
N TRP A 319 -20.63 11.05 17.62
CA TRP A 319 -20.07 11.22 16.28
C TRP A 319 -19.78 9.89 15.62
N PHE A 320 -19.16 8.97 16.35
CA PHE A 320 -18.90 7.61 15.90
C PHE A 320 -20.21 6.90 15.50
N ASP A 321 -21.26 6.97 16.36
CA ASP A 321 -22.54 6.33 16.08
C ASP A 321 -23.22 6.91 14.83
N VAL A 322 -23.01 8.19 14.52
CA VAL A 322 -23.55 8.86 13.33
C VAL A 322 -22.87 8.36 12.04
N VAL A 323 -21.55 8.10 12.08
CA VAL A 323 -20.76 7.76 10.89
C VAL A 323 -20.41 6.26 10.78
N ALA A 324 -20.86 5.44 11.72
CA ALA A 324 -20.62 3.98 11.70
C ALA A 324 -21.45 3.23 10.64
N PRO A 325 -22.71 3.61 10.29
CA PRO A 325 -23.46 2.88 9.29
C PRO A 325 -22.77 2.90 7.92
N VAL A 326 -22.91 1.80 7.17
CA VAL A 326 -22.40 1.71 5.80
C VAL A 326 -23.60 1.58 4.84
N THR A 327 -23.86 2.65 4.09
CA THR A 327 -24.86 2.65 3.01
C THR A 327 -24.24 1.96 1.80
N MET A 328 -24.94 0.94 1.26
CA MET A 328 -24.41 0.10 0.17
C MET A 328 -24.46 0.79 -1.21
N GLU A 329 -25.13 1.91 -1.33
CA GLU A 329 -25.23 2.69 -2.55
C GLU A 329 -24.22 3.84 -2.53
N LYS A 330 -23.51 4.05 -3.63
CA LYS A 330 -22.58 5.17 -3.84
C LYS A 330 -23.33 6.35 -4.42
N TYR A 331 -23.18 7.53 -3.85
CA TYR A 331 -23.90 8.73 -4.30
C TYR A 331 -23.00 9.75 -5.01
N TRP A 332 -21.67 9.70 -4.82
CA TRP A 332 -20.75 10.63 -5.50
C TRP A 332 -20.28 10.10 -6.85
N ASN A 333 -19.80 11.00 -7.69
CA ASN A 333 -19.16 10.67 -8.96
C ASN A 333 -18.01 11.65 -9.22
N GLY A 334 -16.83 11.12 -9.54
CA GLY A 334 -15.63 11.92 -9.71
C GLY A 334 -15.12 12.58 -8.42
N VAL A 335 -14.38 13.66 -8.57
CA VAL A 335 -13.78 14.44 -7.48
C VAL A 335 -14.84 15.26 -6.76
N MET A 336 -14.80 15.33 -5.43
CA MET A 336 -15.69 16.18 -4.64
C MET A 336 -15.42 17.67 -4.89
N GLN A 337 -16.48 18.48 -4.85
CA GLN A 337 -16.36 19.93 -4.99
C GLN A 337 -15.96 20.60 -3.66
N SER A 338 -15.33 21.77 -3.75
CA SER A 338 -15.05 22.58 -2.56
C SER A 338 -16.35 22.96 -1.83
N PRO A 339 -16.41 22.81 -0.50
CA PRO A 339 -17.61 23.14 0.28
C PRO A 339 -17.80 24.65 0.52
N VAL A 340 -16.91 25.49 0.00
CA VAL A 340 -16.97 26.96 0.12
C VAL A 340 -16.97 27.63 -1.25
N PRO A 341 -17.38 28.93 -1.34
CA PRO A 341 -17.31 29.67 -2.59
C PRO A 341 -15.91 29.64 -3.23
N ALA A 342 -15.82 29.65 -4.56
CA ALA A 342 -14.57 29.56 -5.32
C ALA A 342 -13.50 30.59 -4.90
N SER A 343 -13.90 31.76 -4.39
CA SER A 343 -12.97 32.76 -3.88
C SER A 343 -12.23 32.36 -2.60
N LEU A 344 -12.70 31.33 -1.90
CA LEU A 344 -12.15 30.83 -0.64
C LEU A 344 -11.62 29.39 -0.76
N SER A 345 -11.84 28.71 -1.89
CA SER A 345 -11.50 27.31 -2.09
C SER A 345 -10.03 26.94 -1.97
N ASN A 346 -9.13 27.93 -2.02
CA ASN A 346 -7.68 27.75 -1.86
C ASN A 346 -7.13 28.48 -0.63
N CYS A 347 -7.97 28.80 0.35
CA CYS A 347 -7.56 29.47 1.58
C CYS A 347 -7.71 28.52 2.77
N PHE A 348 -6.59 27.97 3.23
CA PHE A 348 -6.56 26.94 4.28
C PHE A 348 -5.76 27.45 5.50
N PRO A 349 -6.42 28.01 6.53
CA PRO A 349 -5.72 28.43 7.76
C PRO A 349 -5.16 27.24 8.55
N SER A 350 -5.72 26.04 8.39
CA SER A 350 -5.19 24.83 8.99
C SER A 350 -5.52 23.60 8.16
N VAL A 351 -4.56 22.68 8.05
CA VAL A 351 -4.68 21.45 7.28
C VAL A 351 -4.88 20.24 8.17
N PHE A 352 -5.39 19.15 7.57
CA PHE A 352 -5.58 17.88 8.23
C PHE A 352 -4.28 17.33 8.83
N GLY A 353 -4.40 16.59 9.92
CA GLY A 353 -3.32 15.80 10.52
C GLY A 353 -2.39 16.59 11.43
N ASN A 354 -2.38 17.94 11.38
CA ASN A 354 -1.54 18.76 12.25
C ASN A 354 -1.75 18.38 13.72
N ARG A 355 -0.65 18.11 14.44
CA ARG A 355 -0.68 17.70 15.84
C ARG A 355 -1.12 18.87 16.73
N ARG A 356 -2.10 18.64 17.57
CA ARG A 356 -2.78 19.67 18.37
C ARG A 356 -2.53 19.51 19.86
N SER A 357 -2.24 20.63 20.52
CA SER A 357 -2.24 20.75 21.97
C SER A 357 -3.22 21.84 22.40
N TYR A 358 -4.22 21.49 23.18
CA TYR A 358 -5.22 22.42 23.70
C TYR A 358 -4.91 22.78 25.15
N ASN A 359 -4.84 24.06 25.47
CA ASN A 359 -4.59 24.55 26.85
C ASN A 359 -3.35 23.88 27.49
N GLN A 360 -2.32 23.58 26.69
CA GLN A 360 -1.07 22.90 27.11
C GLN A 360 -1.26 21.43 27.56
N SER A 361 -2.26 20.73 27.04
CA SER A 361 -2.56 19.32 27.37
C SER A 361 -1.52 18.30 26.87
N GLY A 362 -0.53 18.71 26.08
CA GLY A 362 0.30 17.81 25.26
C GLY A 362 -0.31 17.55 23.87
N TYR A 363 0.44 16.86 23.00
CA TYR A 363 0.05 16.64 21.60
C TYR A 363 -0.63 15.28 21.41
N PHE A 364 -1.73 15.07 22.13
CA PHE A 364 -2.54 13.84 22.03
C PHE A 364 -3.65 13.91 20.99
N PHE A 365 -3.81 15.06 20.36
CA PHE A 365 -4.85 15.33 19.36
C PHE A 365 -4.24 15.68 18.02
N PHE A 366 -5.04 15.60 16.98
CA PHE A 366 -4.69 16.08 15.65
C PHE A 366 -5.86 16.87 15.06
N HIS A 367 -5.61 17.62 14.00
CA HIS A 367 -6.63 18.32 13.24
C HIS A 367 -7.38 17.33 12.35
N THR A 368 -8.64 17.06 12.65
CA THR A 368 -9.46 15.97 12.05
C THR A 368 -10.01 16.32 10.66
N GLY A 369 -9.78 17.53 10.16
CA GLY A 369 -10.32 18.01 8.90
C GLY A 369 -9.46 19.08 8.24
N LEU A 370 -10.06 19.79 7.31
CA LEU A 370 -9.49 20.92 6.60
C LEU A 370 -10.26 22.19 6.99
N ASP A 371 -9.55 23.21 7.47
CA ASP A 371 -10.16 24.51 7.76
C ASP A 371 -10.11 25.37 6.53
N PHE A 372 -11.27 25.92 6.12
CA PHE A 372 -11.35 26.95 5.10
C PHE A 372 -11.52 28.33 5.72
N CYS A 373 -10.84 29.33 5.15
CA CYS A 373 -11.07 30.71 5.52
C CYS A 373 -12.54 31.07 5.44
N GLY A 374 -13.06 31.77 6.44
CA GLY A 374 -14.45 32.19 6.46
C GLY A 374 -14.68 33.33 7.43
N ARG A 375 -15.82 33.96 7.30
CA ARG A 375 -16.42 34.87 8.29
C ARG A 375 -17.86 34.43 8.53
N PRO A 376 -18.50 34.81 9.62
CA PRO A 376 -19.88 34.47 9.86
C PRO A 376 -20.76 34.86 8.66
N GLY A 377 -21.61 33.90 8.21
CA GLY A 377 -22.53 34.08 7.09
C GLY A 377 -21.96 33.71 5.71
N VAL A 378 -20.71 33.26 5.57
CA VAL A 378 -20.19 32.63 4.33
C VAL A 378 -20.97 31.34 4.08
N GLU A 379 -21.37 31.11 2.84
CA GLU A 379 -22.15 29.95 2.43
C GLU A 379 -21.33 28.66 2.46
N ILE A 380 -21.96 27.56 2.90
CA ILE A 380 -21.41 26.22 2.92
C ILE A 380 -22.23 25.35 1.97
N TYR A 381 -21.53 24.61 1.08
CA TYR A 381 -22.16 23.78 0.06
C TYR A 381 -21.85 22.31 0.23
N ALA A 382 -22.77 21.43 -0.21
CA ALA A 382 -22.53 20.00 -0.29
C ALA A 382 -21.51 19.72 -1.42
N PRO A 383 -20.44 18.94 -1.16
CA PRO A 383 -19.36 18.67 -2.14
C PRO A 383 -19.77 17.60 -3.15
N ALA A 384 -20.76 16.77 -2.81
CA ALA A 384 -21.30 15.67 -3.57
C ALA A 384 -22.75 15.39 -3.13
N PRO A 385 -23.54 14.62 -3.91
CA PRO A 385 -24.87 14.20 -3.49
C PRO A 385 -24.80 13.33 -2.23
N GLY A 386 -25.85 13.38 -1.42
CA GLY A 386 -25.91 12.56 -0.21
C GLY A 386 -27.13 12.82 0.65
N ARG A 387 -27.21 12.07 1.74
CA ARG A 387 -28.27 12.18 2.73
C ARG A 387 -27.75 12.83 4.01
N VAL A 388 -28.42 13.87 4.47
CA VAL A 388 -28.11 14.49 5.77
C VAL A 388 -28.47 13.52 6.90
N VAL A 389 -27.48 13.06 7.64
CA VAL A 389 -27.64 12.11 8.75
C VAL A 389 -27.62 12.77 10.12
N PHE A 390 -27.04 13.96 10.21
CA PHE A 390 -27.01 14.75 11.44
C PHE A 390 -27.08 16.24 11.15
N THR A 391 -27.80 16.98 11.98
CA THR A 391 -27.75 18.44 12.15
C THR A 391 -28.04 18.75 13.60
N GLY A 392 -27.22 19.56 14.23
CA GLY A 392 -27.48 19.96 15.63
C GLY A 392 -26.29 20.62 16.30
N PRO A 393 -26.52 21.18 17.51
CA PRO A 393 -25.46 21.78 18.32
C PRO A 393 -24.66 20.69 19.06
N LEU A 394 -23.35 20.89 19.14
CA LEU A 394 -22.39 20.08 19.85
C LEU A 394 -21.45 21.00 20.65
N THR A 395 -20.83 20.48 21.70
CA THR A 395 -19.94 21.28 22.57
C THR A 395 -18.61 21.59 21.88
N VAL A 396 -18.02 20.60 21.24
CA VAL A 396 -16.69 20.72 20.60
C VAL A 396 -16.84 21.22 19.15
N ARG A 397 -17.66 20.54 18.35
CA ARG A 397 -17.86 20.86 16.93
C ARG A 397 -18.81 22.05 16.70
N GLY A 398 -19.45 22.54 17.78
CA GLY A 398 -20.47 23.59 17.66
C GLY A 398 -21.66 23.12 16.86
N ASN A 399 -22.29 24.00 16.11
CA ASN A 399 -23.35 23.60 15.18
C ASN A 399 -22.73 22.80 14.03
N ALA A 400 -23.15 21.55 13.88
CA ALA A 400 -22.58 20.64 12.91
C ALA A 400 -23.62 19.99 11.98
N THR A 401 -23.22 19.71 10.76
CA THR A 401 -23.98 18.93 9.75
C THR A 401 -23.12 17.75 9.33
N VAL A 402 -23.73 16.58 9.12
CA VAL A 402 -23.06 15.41 8.54
C VAL A 402 -23.90 14.88 7.38
N ILE A 403 -23.25 14.59 6.25
CA ILE A 403 -23.84 14.03 5.04
C ILE A 403 -23.23 12.65 4.79
N ASP A 404 -24.08 11.64 4.59
CA ASP A 404 -23.73 10.30 4.11
C ASP A 404 -23.73 10.30 2.59
N HIS A 405 -22.57 9.99 1.99
CA HIS A 405 -22.39 9.88 0.54
C HIS A 405 -22.43 8.43 0.03
N GLY A 406 -22.72 7.48 0.93
CA GLY A 406 -22.70 6.05 0.62
C GLY A 406 -21.31 5.39 0.81
N TRP A 407 -21.27 4.07 0.78
CA TRP A 407 -20.07 3.24 0.96
C TRP A 407 -19.26 3.56 2.21
N GLY A 408 -19.88 4.08 3.28
CA GLY A 408 -19.20 4.48 4.52
C GLY A 408 -18.39 5.77 4.39
N VAL A 409 -18.65 6.57 3.35
CA VAL A 409 -18.04 7.90 3.13
C VAL A 409 -18.98 8.99 3.61
N TYR A 410 -18.48 9.83 4.51
CA TYR A 410 -19.22 10.95 5.07
C TYR A 410 -18.44 12.25 4.91
N SER A 411 -19.16 13.36 4.73
CA SER A 411 -18.62 14.70 4.93
C SER A 411 -19.25 15.37 6.13
N ALA A 412 -18.46 16.12 6.89
CA ALA A 412 -18.92 16.78 8.10
C ALA A 412 -18.49 18.25 8.13
N TYR A 413 -19.34 19.10 8.65
CA TYR A 413 -19.23 20.55 8.64
C TYR A 413 -19.45 21.07 10.05
N ALA A 414 -18.47 21.73 10.62
CA ALA A 414 -18.53 22.22 12.00
C ALA A 414 -18.56 23.76 12.06
N HIS A 415 -18.76 24.27 13.28
CA HIS A 415 -18.71 25.69 13.65
C HIS A 415 -19.73 26.58 12.94
N GLN A 416 -20.82 26.01 12.42
CA GLN A 416 -21.84 26.74 11.66
C GLN A 416 -22.58 27.76 12.55
N THR A 417 -23.06 28.84 11.93
CA THR A 417 -23.98 29.77 12.58
C THR A 417 -25.44 29.45 12.27
N GLU A 418 -25.71 28.84 11.11
CA GLU A 418 -27.07 28.53 10.64
C GLU A 418 -27.09 27.26 9.81
N PHE A 419 -28.10 26.39 10.02
CA PHE A 419 -28.41 25.24 9.17
C PHE A 419 -29.36 25.66 8.05
N ARG A 420 -29.14 25.16 6.83
CA ARG A 420 -30.05 25.30 5.67
C ARG A 420 -30.67 23.96 5.25
N VAL A 421 -30.35 22.92 5.95
CA VAL A 421 -30.85 21.56 5.79
C VAL A 421 -31.22 20.95 7.13
N SER A 422 -31.99 19.87 7.08
CA SER A 422 -32.43 19.09 8.24
C SER A 422 -32.06 17.63 8.09
N LYS A 423 -31.95 16.91 9.20
CA LYS A 423 -31.73 15.45 9.18
C LYS A 423 -32.75 14.75 8.29
N ARG A 424 -32.31 13.86 7.42
CA ARG A 424 -32.98 13.08 6.39
C ARG A 424 -33.19 13.82 5.06
N ASP A 425 -32.85 15.08 4.93
CA ASP A 425 -32.86 15.75 3.63
C ASP A 425 -31.89 15.07 2.68
N TRP A 426 -32.25 15.01 1.41
CA TRP A 426 -31.34 14.71 0.33
C TRP A 426 -30.73 16.01 -0.17
N VAL A 427 -29.43 16.00 -0.48
CA VAL A 427 -28.73 17.15 -1.04
C VAL A 427 -28.02 16.78 -2.33
N GLU A 428 -27.95 17.74 -3.24
CA GLU A 428 -27.21 17.63 -4.49
C GLU A 428 -25.88 18.38 -4.40
N THR A 429 -24.93 18.05 -5.28
CA THR A 429 -23.64 18.76 -5.36
C THR A 429 -23.87 20.26 -5.54
N GLY A 430 -23.19 21.09 -4.76
CA GLY A 430 -23.30 22.55 -4.80
C GLY A 430 -24.54 23.12 -4.11
N GLN A 431 -25.37 22.28 -3.47
CA GLN A 431 -26.51 22.75 -2.71
C GLN A 431 -26.07 23.46 -1.44
N LEU A 432 -26.66 24.62 -1.13
CA LEU A 432 -26.44 25.37 0.11
C LEU A 432 -26.98 24.55 1.31
N ILE A 433 -26.09 24.26 2.28
CA ILE A 433 -26.40 23.42 3.44
C ILE A 433 -26.27 24.15 4.77
N GLY A 434 -25.61 25.30 4.81
CA GLY A 434 -25.41 26.06 6.06
C GLY A 434 -24.60 27.34 5.83
N LEU A 435 -24.33 28.03 6.91
CA LEU A 435 -23.49 29.21 6.91
C LEU A 435 -22.37 29.06 7.94
N VAL A 436 -21.15 29.52 7.57
CA VAL A 436 -19.99 29.60 8.45
C VAL A 436 -20.29 30.42 9.70
N GLY A 437 -19.79 29.97 10.83
CA GLY A 437 -19.90 30.66 12.10
C GLY A 437 -18.63 30.54 12.94
N GLU A 438 -18.82 30.57 14.27
CA GLU A 438 -17.76 30.47 15.28
C GLU A 438 -18.23 29.73 16.53
N THR A 439 -19.15 28.75 16.36
CA THR A 439 -19.70 27.98 17.47
C THR A 439 -18.76 26.81 17.83
N GLY A 440 -18.75 26.39 19.11
CA GLY A 440 -17.91 25.29 19.59
C GLY A 440 -16.46 25.69 19.84
N ARG A 441 -15.51 24.75 19.62
CA ARG A 441 -14.08 24.93 19.89
C ARG A 441 -13.36 25.60 18.74
N VAL A 442 -13.31 26.91 18.73
CA VAL A 442 -12.70 27.72 17.68
C VAL A 442 -11.76 28.78 18.25
N THR A 443 -10.83 29.27 17.44
CA THR A 443 -10.02 30.45 17.70
C THR A 443 -10.47 31.66 16.90
N GLY A 444 -11.42 31.51 16.02
CA GLY A 444 -12.03 32.50 15.15
C GLY A 444 -12.92 31.87 14.10
N PRO A 445 -13.70 32.65 13.35
CA PRO A 445 -14.65 32.10 12.37
C PRO A 445 -13.96 31.45 11.18
N HIS A 446 -14.35 30.21 10.89
CA HIS A 446 -13.90 29.37 9.77
C HIS A 446 -14.89 28.25 9.51
N LEU A 447 -14.78 27.57 8.36
CA LEU A 447 -15.40 26.27 8.15
C LEU A 447 -14.38 25.19 8.47
N HIS A 448 -14.67 24.34 9.45
CA HIS A 448 -14.00 23.06 9.64
C HIS A 448 -14.74 21.98 8.86
N TRP A 449 -14.05 21.31 7.91
CA TRP A 449 -14.62 20.31 7.03
C TRP A 449 -13.85 18.99 7.18
N GLU A 450 -14.59 17.91 7.49
CA GLU A 450 -14.02 16.55 7.62
C GLU A 450 -14.52 15.66 6.47
N ILE A 451 -13.67 14.75 6.02
CA ILE A 451 -14.05 13.53 5.29
C ILE A 451 -13.78 12.34 6.20
N ILE A 452 -14.75 11.43 6.28
CA ILE A 452 -14.69 10.26 7.14
C ILE A 452 -14.96 9.04 6.27
N VAL A 453 -14.06 8.03 6.33
CA VAL A 453 -14.13 6.82 5.52
C VAL A 453 -14.01 5.60 6.43
N GLY A 454 -15.04 4.75 6.44
CA GLY A 454 -15.08 3.58 7.34
C GLY A 454 -14.96 3.97 8.82
N GLY A 455 -15.56 5.12 9.21
CA GLY A 455 -15.52 5.65 10.57
C GLY A 455 -14.20 6.31 10.99
N VAL A 456 -13.29 6.58 10.05
CA VAL A 456 -11.98 7.21 10.30
C VAL A 456 -11.86 8.50 9.49
N GLN A 457 -11.45 9.59 10.16
CA GLN A 457 -11.15 10.87 9.48
C GLN A 457 -9.91 10.71 8.61
N VAL A 458 -10.02 11.17 7.35
CA VAL A 458 -8.96 11.16 6.34
C VAL A 458 -8.70 12.55 5.81
N ASP A 459 -7.58 12.76 5.13
CA ASP A 459 -7.23 14.06 4.56
C ASP A 459 -8.26 14.48 3.49
N PRO A 460 -9.02 15.56 3.72
CA PRO A 460 -10.00 16.03 2.76
C PRO A 460 -9.39 16.54 1.45
N MET A 461 -8.09 16.89 1.44
CA MET A 461 -7.39 17.32 0.21
C MET A 461 -7.35 16.22 -0.84
N ASP A 462 -7.27 14.94 -0.43
CA ASP A 462 -7.34 13.81 -1.36
C ASP A 462 -8.67 13.82 -2.13
N TRP A 463 -9.77 14.06 -1.43
CA TRP A 463 -11.12 14.05 -1.99
C TRP A 463 -11.44 15.25 -2.87
N LEU A 464 -10.65 16.35 -2.75
CA LEU A 464 -10.72 17.54 -3.61
C LEU A 464 -9.81 17.42 -4.84
N SER A 465 -8.90 16.44 -4.89
CA SER A 465 -7.85 16.37 -5.91
C SER A 465 -7.83 15.10 -6.74
N GLN A 466 -8.40 14.00 -6.23
CA GLN A 466 -8.38 12.70 -6.89
C GLN A 466 -9.77 12.01 -6.84
N GLU A 467 -9.98 11.10 -7.77
CA GLU A 467 -11.17 10.26 -7.83
C GLU A 467 -10.99 9.00 -7.00
N PHE A 468 -12.05 8.59 -6.32
CA PHE A 468 -12.15 7.31 -5.63
C PHE A 468 -13.15 6.39 -6.34
N PRO A 469 -12.94 5.05 -6.26
CA PRO A 469 -13.73 4.04 -7.00
C PRO A 469 -15.22 4.22 -6.93
#